data_cd1de1f284986d480393a9365451b426
#
_entry.id   cd1de1f284986d480393a9365451b426
#
_cell.length_a   1.000
_cell.length_b   1.000
_cell.length_c   1.000
_cell.angle_alpha   90.00
_cell.angle_beta   90.00
_cell.angle_gamma   90.00
#
_symmetry.space_group_name_H-M   'P 1'
#
loop_
_entity.id
_entity.type
_entity.pdbx_description
1 polymer ?
#
loop_
_entity_poly.entity_id
_entity_poly.type
_entity_poly.pdbx_seq_one_letter_code
_entity_poly.pdbx_strand_id
1 'polypeptide(L)'
;AKEYAMELIASLIAVPAVAALLLLVIRNDHARDVVAIAFAALIGVLSIAFAVAFAGSGTYEFSLPAEWGHPLSLVNLAIDLTVAIFIVCYAVRYKRALAFGLAALQIVVALWFEFAVQAGADFSTTMRVDSLGVIMVLIIGIVGSGICVYALGYMKDFQEHEQHENPKARDRRPWFFAIMFAFLSAMFNIVLVDNMAWMYTAWEVTTLCSFLLIGFTKSEKAINNAFRQIVMNLLGGVAFQFSLVYLGVFGMPLSFATFVELGSAYPALVALPVTLLAFAGLTKAAQMPFHTWLLGAMVAPTPTSALLHSSTMVKAGVFLLVKLSPVFAACLPASVMVILV
;
A
#
# COMPACT_ATOMS: atom_id res chain seq x y z
N ALA A 1 -3.27 -28.69 -4.45
CA ALA A 1 -4.15 -27.50 -4.48
C ALA A 1 -3.63 -26.37 -3.60
N LYS A 2 -3.25 -26.63 -2.30
CA LYS A 2 -2.72 -25.59 -1.40
C LYS A 2 -1.37 -25.00 -1.87
N GLU A 3 -0.48 -25.83 -2.38
CA GLU A 3 0.84 -25.41 -2.88
C GLU A 3 0.70 -24.49 -4.10
N TYR A 4 -0.12 -24.86 -5.07
CA TYR A 4 -0.44 -24.05 -6.25
C TYR A 4 -1.06 -22.68 -5.87
N ALA A 5 -1.88 -22.65 -4.83
CA ALA A 5 -2.50 -21.42 -4.35
C ALA A 5 -1.46 -20.46 -3.75
N MET A 6 -0.50 -20.97 -2.98
CA MET A 6 0.58 -20.17 -2.40
C MET A 6 1.51 -19.62 -3.47
N GLU A 7 1.82 -20.42 -4.50
CA GLU A 7 2.60 -19.97 -5.66
C GLU A 7 1.90 -18.83 -6.42
N LEU A 8 0.58 -18.91 -6.60
CA LEU A 8 -0.21 -17.86 -7.24
C LEU A 8 -0.19 -16.55 -6.43
N ILE A 9 -0.34 -16.62 -5.11
CA ILE A 9 -0.28 -15.46 -4.22
C ILE A 9 1.11 -14.82 -4.27
N ALA A 10 2.16 -15.65 -4.12
CA ALA A 10 3.53 -15.18 -4.18
C ALA A 10 3.84 -14.53 -5.55
N SER A 11 3.34 -15.12 -6.64
CA SER A 11 3.53 -14.60 -8.00
C SER A 11 2.85 -13.24 -8.18
N LEU A 12 1.64 -13.04 -7.66
CA LEU A 12 0.93 -11.76 -7.74
C LEU A 12 1.67 -10.62 -7.04
N ILE A 13 2.40 -10.91 -5.97
CA ILE A 13 3.22 -9.92 -5.25
C ILE A 13 4.58 -9.74 -5.92
N ALA A 14 5.23 -10.85 -6.30
CA ALA A 14 6.61 -10.83 -6.80
C ALA A 14 6.71 -10.31 -8.25
N VAL A 15 5.79 -10.69 -9.14
CA VAL A 15 5.85 -10.31 -10.56
C VAL A 15 5.88 -8.81 -10.76
N PRO A 16 4.99 -7.99 -10.15
CA PRO A 16 5.09 -6.55 -10.26
C PRO A 16 6.35 -5.96 -9.59
N ALA A 17 6.84 -6.56 -8.49
CA ALA A 17 8.08 -6.13 -7.85
C ALA A 17 9.30 -6.34 -8.78
N VAL A 18 9.38 -7.50 -9.41
CA VAL A 18 10.43 -7.80 -10.40
C VAL A 18 10.33 -6.85 -11.60
N ALA A 19 9.12 -6.60 -12.10
CA ALA A 19 8.90 -5.62 -13.17
C ALA A 19 9.41 -4.23 -12.78
N ALA A 20 9.14 -3.77 -11.56
CA ALA A 20 9.61 -2.49 -11.05
C ALA A 20 11.13 -2.40 -11.06
N LEU A 21 11.83 -3.44 -10.60
CA LEU A 21 13.30 -3.49 -10.59
C LEU A 21 13.89 -3.51 -12.01
N LEU A 22 13.32 -4.32 -12.91
CA LEU A 22 13.77 -4.39 -14.29
C LEU A 22 13.60 -3.06 -15.03
N LEU A 23 12.45 -2.41 -14.85
CA LEU A 23 12.14 -1.13 -15.51
C LEU A 23 13.03 0.01 -15.04
N LEU A 24 13.62 -0.06 -13.84
CA LEU A 24 14.65 0.90 -13.37
C LEU A 24 15.93 0.82 -14.19
N VAL A 25 16.30 -0.36 -14.65
CA VAL A 25 17.58 -0.63 -15.33
C VAL A 25 17.46 -0.44 -16.85
N ILE A 26 16.29 -0.72 -17.42
CA ILE A 26 16.06 -0.67 -18.86
C ILE A 26 15.98 0.79 -19.33
N ARG A 27 16.97 1.19 -20.12
CA ARG A 27 17.05 2.55 -20.68
C ARG A 27 16.53 2.63 -22.12
N ASN A 28 16.46 1.52 -22.83
CA ASN A 28 15.94 1.47 -24.19
C ASN A 28 14.43 1.58 -24.18
N ASP A 29 13.86 2.52 -24.91
CA ASP A 29 12.43 2.80 -24.93
C ASP A 29 11.61 1.62 -25.42
N HIS A 30 12.01 0.99 -26.54
CA HIS A 30 11.30 -0.14 -27.10
C HIS A 30 11.36 -1.35 -26.15
N ALA A 31 12.51 -1.65 -25.57
CA ALA A 31 12.65 -2.75 -24.61
C ALA A 31 11.81 -2.50 -23.36
N ARG A 32 11.75 -1.24 -22.85
CA ARG A 32 10.92 -0.88 -21.71
C ARG A 32 9.44 -1.07 -22.00
N ASP A 33 8.97 -0.64 -23.17
CA ASP A 33 7.57 -0.76 -23.56
C ASP A 33 7.15 -2.23 -23.69
N VAL A 34 7.98 -3.05 -24.34
CA VAL A 34 7.74 -4.51 -24.45
C VAL A 34 7.71 -5.17 -23.08
N VAL A 35 8.66 -4.87 -22.20
CA VAL A 35 8.72 -5.43 -20.84
C VAL A 35 7.51 -4.98 -20.03
N ALA A 36 7.15 -3.71 -20.07
CA ALA A 36 5.99 -3.20 -19.34
C ALA A 36 4.67 -3.85 -19.80
N ILE A 37 4.46 -4.01 -21.11
CA ILE A 37 3.30 -4.70 -21.67
C ILE A 37 3.29 -6.18 -21.28
N ALA A 38 4.42 -6.87 -21.37
CA ALA A 38 4.51 -8.29 -21.04
C ALA A 38 4.19 -8.54 -19.56
N PHE A 39 4.75 -7.73 -18.64
CA PHE A 39 4.45 -7.84 -17.21
C PHE A 39 3.01 -7.43 -16.89
N ALA A 40 2.47 -6.38 -17.50
CA ALA A 40 1.08 -5.97 -17.32
C ALA A 40 0.11 -7.07 -17.78
N ALA A 41 0.37 -7.70 -18.92
CA ALA A 41 -0.42 -8.83 -19.42
C ALA A 41 -0.32 -10.04 -18.48
N LEU A 42 0.89 -10.35 -18.00
CA LEU A 42 1.12 -11.45 -17.05
C LEU A 42 0.36 -11.21 -15.74
N ILE A 43 0.40 -10.00 -15.18
CA ILE A 43 -0.35 -9.63 -13.97
C ILE A 43 -1.84 -9.80 -14.19
N GLY A 44 -2.37 -9.35 -15.33
CA GLY A 44 -3.78 -9.51 -15.68
C GLY A 44 -4.20 -10.99 -15.76
N VAL A 45 -3.40 -11.81 -16.43
CA VAL A 45 -3.64 -13.27 -16.54
C VAL A 45 -3.57 -13.96 -15.17
N LEU A 46 -2.56 -13.65 -14.35
CA LEU A 46 -2.44 -14.19 -13.00
C LEU A 46 -3.64 -13.79 -12.12
N SER A 47 -4.13 -12.57 -12.25
CA SER A 47 -5.29 -12.10 -11.48
C SER A 47 -6.58 -12.81 -11.89
N ILE A 48 -6.76 -13.08 -13.18
CA ILE A 48 -7.90 -13.86 -13.68
C ILE A 48 -7.78 -15.32 -13.22
N ALA A 49 -6.58 -15.92 -13.35
CA ALA A 49 -6.33 -17.29 -12.89
C ALA A 49 -6.59 -17.43 -11.38
N PHE A 50 -6.17 -16.43 -10.60
CA PHE A 50 -6.46 -16.35 -9.17
C PHE A 50 -7.96 -16.29 -8.88
N ALA A 51 -8.68 -15.43 -9.59
CA ALA A 51 -10.13 -15.32 -9.41
C ALA A 51 -10.86 -16.63 -9.78
N VAL A 52 -10.47 -17.30 -10.88
CA VAL A 52 -11.04 -18.58 -11.27
C VAL A 52 -10.74 -19.66 -10.23
N ALA A 53 -9.53 -19.68 -9.65
CA ALA A 53 -9.12 -20.66 -8.65
C ALA A 53 -9.88 -20.50 -7.32
N PHE A 54 -10.22 -19.26 -6.93
CA PHE A 54 -10.77 -18.94 -5.61
C PHE A 54 -12.24 -18.46 -5.63
N ALA A 55 -12.82 -18.15 -6.78
CA ALA A 55 -14.21 -17.73 -6.87
C ALA A 55 -15.15 -18.82 -6.38
N GLY A 56 -15.94 -18.50 -5.36
CA GLY A 56 -16.94 -19.42 -4.79
C GLY A 56 -16.41 -20.49 -3.86
N SER A 57 -15.12 -20.50 -3.55
CA SER A 57 -14.49 -21.57 -2.74
C SER A 57 -14.34 -21.25 -1.25
N GLY A 58 -14.96 -20.19 -0.75
CA GLY A 58 -14.89 -19.81 0.66
C GLY A 58 -13.59 -19.10 1.04
N THR A 59 -13.22 -19.16 2.32
CA THR A 59 -12.01 -18.53 2.83
C THR A 59 -10.85 -19.53 2.87
N TYR A 60 -9.72 -19.13 2.32
CA TYR A 60 -8.47 -19.91 2.38
C TYR A 60 -7.43 -19.19 3.22
N GLU A 61 -6.78 -19.94 4.10
CA GLU A 61 -5.69 -19.47 4.94
C GLU A 61 -4.43 -20.28 4.68
N PHE A 62 -3.32 -19.58 4.55
CA PHE A 62 -2.01 -20.15 4.33
C PHE A 62 -1.05 -19.61 5.39
N SER A 63 -0.43 -20.50 6.13
CA SER A 63 0.59 -20.17 7.11
C SER A 63 1.97 -20.41 6.52
N LEU A 64 2.86 -19.44 6.63
CA LEU A 64 4.27 -19.65 6.36
C LEU A 64 4.91 -20.45 7.51
N PRO A 65 5.97 -21.23 7.23
CA PRO A 65 6.73 -21.90 8.29
C PRO A 65 7.20 -20.89 9.35
N ALA A 66 7.08 -21.23 10.63
CA ALA A 66 7.43 -20.34 11.74
C ALA A 66 8.88 -19.83 11.68
N GLU A 67 9.78 -20.61 11.08
CA GLU A 67 11.18 -20.27 10.87
C GLU A 67 11.37 -18.99 10.03
N TRP A 68 10.42 -18.65 9.16
CA TRP A 68 10.46 -17.47 8.30
C TRP A 68 9.91 -16.20 9.00
N GLY A 69 9.23 -16.34 10.11
CA GLY A 69 8.60 -15.21 10.81
C GLY A 69 9.58 -14.11 11.15
N HIS A 70 10.63 -14.44 11.90
CA HIS A 70 11.63 -13.46 12.35
C HIS A 70 12.47 -12.86 11.19
N PRO A 71 13.00 -13.63 10.20
CA PRO A 71 13.70 -13.03 9.06
C PRO A 71 12.82 -12.07 8.27
N LEU A 72 11.54 -12.40 8.09
CA LEU A 72 10.60 -11.56 7.35
C LEU A 72 10.20 -10.30 8.12
N SER A 73 10.11 -10.34 9.45
CA SER A 73 9.90 -9.13 10.25
C SER A 73 11.04 -8.14 10.10
N LEU A 74 12.29 -8.63 10.10
CA LEU A 74 13.46 -7.79 9.85
C LEU A 74 13.48 -7.19 8.43
N VAL A 75 13.00 -7.93 7.43
CA VAL A 75 12.84 -7.39 6.06
C VAL A 75 11.79 -6.30 6.05
N ASN A 76 10.64 -6.50 6.71
CA ASN A 76 9.61 -5.46 6.83
C ASN A 76 10.16 -4.22 7.53
N LEU A 77 10.84 -4.38 8.67
CA LEU A 77 11.49 -3.26 9.36
C LEU A 77 12.46 -2.51 8.45
N ALA A 78 13.29 -3.23 7.68
CA ALA A 78 14.23 -2.61 6.75
C ALA A 78 13.51 -1.80 5.66
N ILE A 79 12.37 -2.28 5.15
CA ILE A 79 11.53 -1.57 4.19
C ILE A 79 10.93 -0.33 4.85
N ASP A 80 10.33 -0.45 6.04
CA ASP A 80 9.71 0.65 6.79
C ASP A 80 10.72 1.76 7.08
N LEU A 81 11.92 1.40 7.55
CA LEU A 81 13.00 2.37 7.78
C LEU A 81 13.46 3.03 6.49
N THR A 82 13.57 2.27 5.39
CA THR A 82 13.95 2.82 4.08
C THR A 82 12.92 3.83 3.60
N VAL A 83 11.64 3.52 3.67
CA VAL A 83 10.53 4.42 3.32
C VAL A 83 10.56 5.67 4.18
N ALA A 84 10.65 5.53 5.51
CA ALA A 84 10.63 6.65 6.43
C ALA A 84 11.88 7.54 6.28
N ILE A 85 13.08 6.98 6.12
CA ILE A 85 14.31 7.74 5.85
C ILE A 85 14.20 8.50 4.55
N PHE A 86 13.63 7.90 3.50
CA PHE A 86 13.44 8.57 2.23
C PHE A 86 12.53 9.79 2.39
N ILE A 87 11.41 9.64 3.11
CA ILE A 87 10.49 10.74 3.42
C ILE A 87 11.19 11.84 4.23
N VAL A 88 11.97 11.46 5.26
CA VAL A 88 12.77 12.39 6.06
C VAL A 88 13.74 13.21 5.18
N CYS A 89 14.48 12.55 4.29
CA CYS A 89 15.40 13.22 3.38
C CYS A 89 14.69 14.26 2.49
N TYR A 90 13.51 13.90 1.94
CA TYR A 90 12.70 14.84 1.16
C TYR A 90 12.12 15.97 2.03
N ALA A 91 11.63 15.66 3.23
CA ALA A 91 11.09 16.64 4.16
C ALA A 91 12.14 17.68 4.58
N VAL A 92 13.37 17.26 4.85
CA VAL A 92 14.52 18.15 5.12
C VAL A 92 14.86 18.99 3.90
N ARG A 93 14.96 18.36 2.71
CA ARG A 93 15.29 19.06 1.46
C ARG A 93 14.30 20.18 1.13
N TYR A 94 13.00 19.93 1.36
CA TYR A 94 11.94 20.89 1.07
C TYR A 94 11.48 21.69 2.30
N LYS A 95 12.18 21.58 3.45
CA LYS A 95 11.92 22.29 4.72
C LYS A 95 10.48 22.09 5.23
N ARG A 96 10.00 20.83 5.23
CA ARG A 96 8.64 20.46 5.65
C ARG A 96 8.64 19.81 7.03
N ALA A 97 8.61 20.64 8.09
CA ALA A 97 8.77 20.21 9.48
C ALA A 97 7.73 19.14 9.91
N LEU A 98 6.47 19.27 9.49
CA LEU A 98 5.42 18.32 9.89
C LEU A 98 5.64 16.93 9.29
N ALA A 99 6.00 16.85 7.99
CA ALA A 99 6.33 15.58 7.36
C ALA A 99 7.57 14.94 7.99
N PHE A 100 8.58 15.75 8.33
CA PHE A 100 9.76 15.30 9.07
C PHE A 100 9.40 14.71 10.43
N GLY A 101 8.60 15.44 11.24
CA GLY A 101 8.22 15.00 12.58
C GLY A 101 7.42 13.70 12.57
N LEU A 102 6.46 13.56 11.64
CA LEU A 102 5.65 12.34 11.51
C LEU A 102 6.50 11.13 11.06
N ALA A 103 7.36 11.31 10.07
CA ALA A 103 8.24 10.22 9.60
C ALA A 103 9.29 9.84 10.66
N ALA A 104 9.84 10.81 11.40
CA ALA A 104 10.74 10.54 12.52
C ALA A 104 10.03 9.77 13.65
N LEU A 105 8.77 10.14 13.96
CA LEU A 105 7.95 9.41 14.92
C LEU A 105 7.73 7.96 14.48
N GLN A 106 7.41 7.72 13.19
CA GLN A 106 7.25 6.37 12.67
C GLN A 106 8.52 5.53 12.82
N ILE A 107 9.70 6.10 12.58
CA ILE A 107 10.98 5.41 12.79
C ILE A 107 11.12 4.97 14.27
N VAL A 108 10.87 5.87 15.20
CA VAL A 108 11.00 5.57 16.64
C VAL A 108 10.02 4.48 17.06
N VAL A 109 8.76 4.58 16.61
CA VAL A 109 7.72 3.60 16.95
C VAL A 109 7.98 2.25 16.28
N ALA A 110 8.47 2.21 15.03
CA ALA A 110 8.84 0.97 14.36
C ALA A 110 9.97 0.23 15.09
N LEU A 111 11.02 0.94 15.49
CA LEU A 111 12.13 0.36 16.25
C LEU A 111 11.65 -0.13 17.62
N TRP A 112 10.84 0.65 18.31
CA TRP A 112 10.28 0.23 19.60
C TRP A 112 9.40 -1.00 19.46
N PHE A 113 8.52 -1.04 18.45
CA PHE A 113 7.67 -2.19 18.18
C PHE A 113 8.50 -3.45 17.94
N GLU A 114 9.48 -3.40 17.04
CA GLU A 114 10.29 -4.56 16.67
C GLU A 114 11.12 -5.10 17.84
N PHE A 115 11.83 -4.23 18.58
CA PHE A 115 12.78 -4.67 19.59
C PHE A 115 12.21 -4.83 20.99
N ALA A 116 11.15 -4.11 21.35
CA ALA A 116 10.62 -4.13 22.71
C ALA A 116 9.25 -4.80 22.83
N VAL A 117 8.42 -4.75 21.78
CA VAL A 117 7.05 -5.24 21.81
C VAL A 117 6.95 -6.61 21.16
N GLN A 118 7.56 -6.77 20.00
CA GLN A 118 7.42 -7.95 19.17
C GLN A 118 8.22 -9.17 19.65
N ALA A 119 9.17 -9.01 20.57
CA ALA A 119 10.02 -10.08 21.06
C ALA A 119 9.30 -11.30 21.69
N GLY A 120 7.98 -11.23 21.89
CA GLY A 120 7.14 -12.32 22.40
C GLY A 120 5.92 -12.67 21.55
N ALA A 121 5.74 -12.04 20.38
CA ALA A 121 4.56 -12.27 19.55
C ALA A 121 4.71 -13.51 18.67
N ASP A 122 3.62 -14.25 18.48
CA ASP A 122 3.56 -15.37 17.53
C ASP A 122 3.53 -14.83 16.09
N PHE A 123 4.58 -15.13 15.33
CA PHE A 123 4.79 -14.67 13.96
C PHE A 123 4.24 -15.62 12.89
N SER A 124 3.24 -16.43 13.21
CA SER A 124 2.59 -17.23 12.19
C SER A 124 1.98 -16.31 11.12
N THR A 125 2.77 -16.05 10.10
CA THR A 125 2.36 -15.21 8.98
C THR A 125 1.34 -15.95 8.17
N THR A 126 0.11 -15.51 8.25
CA THR A 126 -0.99 -16.09 7.47
C THR A 126 -1.28 -15.18 6.28
N MET A 127 -1.33 -15.77 5.10
CA MET A 127 -1.98 -15.15 3.95
C MET A 127 -3.42 -15.62 3.90
N ARG A 128 -4.35 -14.71 3.59
CA ARG A 128 -5.77 -15.02 3.57
C ARG A 128 -6.39 -14.56 2.27
N VAL A 129 -7.13 -15.48 1.66
CA VAL A 129 -7.95 -15.20 0.48
C VAL A 129 -9.42 -15.29 0.89
N ASP A 130 -10.15 -14.21 0.70
CA ASP A 130 -11.60 -14.12 0.88
C ASP A 130 -12.24 -13.49 -0.36
N SER A 131 -13.56 -13.45 -0.43
CA SER A 131 -14.29 -12.92 -1.58
C SER A 131 -13.94 -11.45 -1.86
N LEU A 132 -13.72 -10.64 -0.82
CA LEU A 132 -13.31 -9.25 -0.97
C LEU A 132 -11.88 -9.16 -1.56
N GLY A 133 -10.97 -10.02 -1.10
CA GLY A 133 -9.62 -10.16 -1.64
C GLY A 133 -9.62 -10.50 -3.12
N VAL A 134 -10.46 -11.45 -3.54
CA VAL A 134 -10.59 -11.83 -4.97
C VAL A 134 -11.05 -10.65 -5.82
N ILE A 135 -12.08 -9.91 -5.37
CA ILE A 135 -12.55 -8.70 -6.08
C ILE A 135 -11.43 -7.67 -6.20
N MET A 136 -10.71 -7.43 -5.11
CA MET A 136 -9.62 -6.47 -5.11
C MET A 136 -8.46 -6.89 -6.01
N VAL A 137 -8.10 -8.17 -6.03
CA VAL A 137 -7.07 -8.72 -6.94
C VAL A 137 -7.45 -8.48 -8.40
N LEU A 138 -8.71 -8.67 -8.77
CA LEU A 138 -9.19 -8.38 -10.13
C LEU A 138 -9.10 -6.88 -10.46
N ILE A 139 -9.50 -6.01 -9.55
CA ILE A 139 -9.42 -4.56 -9.75
C ILE A 139 -7.97 -4.12 -9.93
N ILE A 140 -7.09 -4.54 -9.04
CA ILE A 140 -5.66 -4.18 -9.08
C ILE A 140 -5.01 -4.76 -10.35
N GLY A 141 -5.26 -6.04 -10.63
CA GLY A 141 -4.61 -6.75 -11.71
C GLY A 141 -5.09 -6.34 -13.10
N ILE A 142 -6.39 -6.13 -13.30
CA ILE A 142 -6.91 -5.79 -14.63
C ILE A 142 -6.84 -4.27 -14.85
N VAL A 143 -7.44 -3.49 -13.94
CA VAL A 143 -7.49 -2.03 -14.12
C VAL A 143 -6.12 -1.42 -13.89
N GLY A 144 -5.39 -1.83 -12.83
CA GLY A 144 -4.06 -1.31 -12.52
C GLY A 144 -3.03 -1.62 -13.62
N SER A 145 -2.98 -2.84 -14.13
CA SER A 145 -2.09 -3.19 -15.24
C SER A 145 -2.50 -2.50 -16.54
N GLY A 146 -3.79 -2.36 -16.82
CA GLY A 146 -4.29 -1.61 -17.97
C GLY A 146 -3.86 -0.14 -17.94
N ILE A 147 -3.86 0.50 -16.76
CA ILE A 147 -3.35 1.86 -16.58
C ILE A 147 -1.84 1.93 -16.85
N CYS A 148 -1.06 0.91 -16.45
CA CYS A 148 0.38 0.85 -16.75
C CYS A 148 0.63 0.79 -18.27
N VAL A 149 -0.18 0.05 -19.03
CA VAL A 149 -0.10 0.01 -20.50
C VAL A 149 -0.50 1.37 -21.11
N TYR A 150 -1.61 1.97 -20.64
CA TYR A 150 -2.02 3.30 -21.07
C TYR A 150 -0.93 4.36 -20.85
N ALA A 151 -0.22 4.24 -19.72
CA ALA A 151 0.85 5.16 -19.37
C ALA A 151 2.01 5.18 -20.36
N LEU A 152 2.22 4.12 -21.16
CA LEU A 152 3.32 4.07 -22.14
C LEU A 152 3.17 5.16 -23.19
N GLY A 153 1.99 5.26 -23.82
CA GLY A 153 1.71 6.31 -24.78
C GLY A 153 1.74 7.71 -24.14
N TYR A 154 1.03 7.86 -23.01
CA TYR A 154 0.94 9.14 -22.31
C TYR A 154 2.31 9.68 -21.90
N MET A 155 3.16 8.85 -21.32
CA MET A 155 4.49 9.31 -20.86
C MET A 155 5.48 9.54 -21.98
N LYS A 156 5.25 8.95 -23.15
CA LYS A 156 6.03 9.28 -24.36
C LYS A 156 5.73 10.71 -24.79
N ASP A 157 4.45 11.04 -24.99
CA ASP A 157 4.03 12.39 -25.37
C ASP A 157 4.43 13.44 -24.31
N PHE A 158 4.30 13.08 -23.04
CA PHE A 158 4.74 13.94 -21.92
C PHE A 158 6.23 14.25 -21.96
N GLN A 159 7.08 13.25 -22.21
CA GLN A 159 8.53 13.42 -22.31
C GLN A 159 8.93 14.22 -23.53
N GLU A 160 8.28 14.01 -24.67
CA GLU A 160 8.51 14.80 -25.89
C GLU A 160 8.18 16.28 -25.64
N HIS A 161 7.07 16.58 -24.98
CA HIS A 161 6.70 17.95 -24.63
C HIS A 161 7.69 18.58 -23.64
N GLU A 162 8.12 17.86 -22.60
CA GLU A 162 9.11 18.33 -21.63
C GLU A 162 10.46 18.63 -22.31
N GLN A 163 10.86 17.82 -23.30
CA GLN A 163 12.10 18.04 -24.07
C GLN A 163 11.99 19.21 -25.04
N HIS A 164 10.81 19.48 -25.58
CA HIS A 164 10.58 20.69 -26.40
C HIS A 164 10.75 21.97 -25.58
N GLU A 165 10.23 22.00 -24.35
CA GLU A 165 10.40 23.14 -23.45
C GLU A 165 11.82 23.23 -22.88
N ASN A 166 12.44 22.08 -22.57
CA ASN A 166 13.79 21.99 -22.02
C ASN A 166 14.60 20.87 -22.68
N PRO A 167 15.40 21.13 -23.72
CA PRO A 167 16.20 20.12 -24.43
C PRO A 167 17.17 19.31 -23.55
N LYS A 168 17.47 19.80 -22.34
CA LYS A 168 18.33 19.11 -21.36
C LYS A 168 17.53 18.32 -20.34
N ALA A 169 16.22 18.20 -20.47
CA ALA A 169 15.40 17.42 -19.57
C ALA A 169 15.80 15.94 -19.60
N ARG A 170 16.09 15.41 -18.42
CA ARG A 170 16.49 14.00 -18.26
C ARG A 170 15.27 13.10 -18.40
N ASP A 171 15.39 12.01 -19.15
CA ASP A 171 14.34 10.99 -19.19
C ASP A 171 14.10 10.37 -17.80
N ARG A 172 12.87 10.52 -17.29
CA ARG A 172 12.44 10.02 -16.00
C ARG A 172 11.40 8.90 -16.11
N ARG A 173 11.04 8.49 -17.32
CA ARG A 173 10.06 7.42 -17.59
C ARG A 173 10.42 6.09 -16.91
N PRO A 174 11.69 5.62 -16.86
CA PRO A 174 12.06 4.41 -16.14
C PRO A 174 11.63 4.44 -14.66
N TRP A 175 11.85 5.58 -13.98
CA TRP A 175 11.43 5.78 -12.60
C TRP A 175 9.91 5.78 -12.45
N PHE A 176 9.20 6.41 -13.37
CA PHE A 176 7.75 6.47 -13.35
C PHE A 176 7.14 5.06 -13.39
N PHE A 177 7.55 4.25 -14.37
CA PHE A 177 7.05 2.88 -14.51
C PHE A 177 7.46 1.99 -13.35
N ALA A 178 8.69 2.09 -12.88
CA ALA A 178 9.15 1.35 -11.72
C ALA A 178 8.28 1.62 -10.49
N ILE A 179 7.96 2.89 -10.22
CA ILE A 179 7.09 3.26 -9.09
C ILE A 179 5.67 2.74 -9.31
N MET A 180 5.12 2.79 -10.53
CA MET A 180 3.79 2.25 -10.81
C MET A 180 3.71 0.73 -10.53
N PHE A 181 4.67 -0.05 -11.00
CA PHE A 181 4.70 -1.49 -10.76
C PHE A 181 4.99 -1.83 -9.29
N ALA A 182 5.88 -1.09 -8.61
CA ALA A 182 6.09 -1.22 -7.17
C ALA A 182 4.80 -0.94 -6.39
N PHE A 183 4.01 0.03 -6.84
CA PHE A 183 2.70 0.33 -6.27
C PHE A 183 1.73 -0.85 -6.40
N LEU A 184 1.65 -1.50 -7.58
CA LEU A 184 0.81 -2.69 -7.77
C LEU A 184 1.24 -3.84 -6.85
N SER A 185 2.55 -4.10 -6.71
CA SER A 185 3.07 -5.11 -5.80
C SER A 185 2.65 -4.85 -4.34
N ALA A 186 2.81 -3.63 -3.87
CA ALA A 186 2.38 -3.24 -2.53
C ALA A 186 0.87 -3.39 -2.33
N MET A 187 0.06 -3.09 -3.34
CA MET A 187 -1.39 -3.27 -3.28
C MET A 187 -1.81 -4.74 -3.20
N PHE A 188 -1.19 -5.64 -3.97
CA PHE A 188 -1.42 -7.07 -3.82
C PHE A 188 -1.04 -7.58 -2.43
N ASN A 189 0.05 -7.07 -1.87
CA ASN A 189 0.45 -7.40 -0.50
C ASN A 189 -0.63 -6.96 0.51
N ILE A 190 -1.13 -5.71 0.47
CA ILE A 190 -2.20 -5.22 1.35
C ILE A 190 -3.43 -6.13 1.31
N VAL A 191 -3.79 -6.65 0.14
CA VAL A 191 -5.04 -7.39 -0.07
C VAL A 191 -4.93 -8.85 0.34
N LEU A 192 -3.75 -9.46 0.17
CA LEU A 192 -3.54 -10.91 0.31
C LEU A 192 -2.91 -11.31 1.65
N VAL A 193 -2.27 -10.37 2.35
CA VAL A 193 -1.63 -10.63 3.65
C VAL A 193 -2.62 -10.44 4.78
N ASP A 194 -2.69 -11.41 5.70
CA ASP A 194 -3.52 -11.34 6.90
C ASP A 194 -2.80 -10.73 8.12
N ASN A 195 -1.47 -10.72 8.11
CA ASN A 195 -0.68 -10.11 9.17
C ASN A 195 -0.70 -8.57 9.07
N MET A 196 -1.21 -7.90 10.10
CA MET A 196 -1.36 -6.43 10.11
C MET A 196 -0.03 -5.68 10.08
N ALA A 197 1.05 -6.22 10.63
CA ALA A 197 2.36 -5.57 10.55
C ALA A 197 2.89 -5.57 9.11
N TRP A 198 2.70 -6.65 8.38
CA TRP A 198 3.06 -6.74 6.96
C TRP A 198 2.15 -5.88 6.08
N MET A 199 0.87 -5.84 6.41
CA MET A 199 -0.07 -4.92 5.75
C MET A 199 0.38 -3.47 5.95
N TYR A 200 0.86 -3.11 7.15
CA TYR A 200 1.38 -1.77 7.46
C TYR A 200 2.59 -1.41 6.60
N THR A 201 3.56 -2.30 6.45
CA THR A 201 4.73 -2.07 5.59
C THR A 201 4.31 -1.78 4.14
N ALA A 202 3.43 -2.61 3.57
CA ALA A 202 2.91 -2.36 2.23
C ALA A 202 2.09 -1.05 2.14
N TRP A 203 1.37 -0.70 3.21
CA TRP A 203 0.64 0.56 3.36
C TRP A 203 1.55 1.78 3.23
N GLU A 204 2.71 1.76 3.89
CA GLU A 204 3.69 2.84 3.81
C GLU A 204 4.40 2.89 2.45
N VAL A 205 4.69 1.74 1.84
CA VAL A 205 5.20 1.69 0.46
C VAL A 205 4.24 2.38 -0.51
N THR A 206 2.92 2.13 -0.40
CA THR A 206 1.94 2.82 -1.26
C THR A 206 1.86 4.33 -0.97
N THR A 207 2.08 4.74 0.28
CA THR A 207 2.16 6.16 0.67
C THR A 207 3.35 6.85 0.01
N LEU A 208 4.52 6.21 0.01
CA LEU A 208 5.72 6.72 -0.66
C LEU A 208 5.55 6.76 -2.19
N CYS A 209 5.07 5.67 -2.80
CA CYS A 209 4.86 5.61 -4.24
C CYS A 209 3.93 6.73 -4.74
N SER A 210 2.83 6.97 -4.03
CA SER A 210 1.90 8.06 -4.36
C SER A 210 2.54 9.44 -4.21
N PHE A 211 3.33 9.66 -3.16
CA PHE A 211 4.09 10.90 -2.97
C PHE A 211 5.03 11.17 -4.16
N LEU A 212 5.78 10.17 -4.60
CA LEU A 212 6.71 10.27 -5.72
C LEU A 212 6.00 10.52 -7.05
N LEU A 213 4.87 9.86 -7.27
CA LEU A 213 4.07 10.02 -8.50
C LEU A 213 3.37 11.38 -8.56
N ILE A 214 2.83 11.88 -7.45
CA ILE A 214 2.19 13.21 -7.39
C ILE A 214 3.23 14.32 -7.59
N GLY A 215 4.41 14.16 -6.98
CA GLY A 215 5.53 15.10 -7.12
C GLY A 215 6.34 14.94 -8.40
N PHE A 216 5.94 14.07 -9.33
CA PHE A 216 6.73 13.68 -10.49
C PHE A 216 7.14 14.86 -11.39
N THR A 217 6.25 15.79 -11.64
CA THR A 217 6.51 16.97 -12.49
C THR A 217 7.48 17.97 -11.85
N LYS A 218 7.70 17.89 -10.54
CA LYS A 218 8.56 18.81 -9.75
C LYS A 218 8.16 20.28 -9.80
N SER A 219 6.98 20.61 -10.32
CA SER A 219 6.45 21.97 -10.19
C SER A 219 6.17 22.28 -8.72
N GLU A 220 6.22 23.56 -8.35
CA GLU A 220 5.94 23.99 -6.97
C GLU A 220 4.56 23.49 -6.50
N LYS A 221 3.55 23.55 -7.38
CA LYS A 221 2.21 23.04 -7.11
C LYS A 221 2.21 21.53 -6.87
N ALA A 222 2.95 20.75 -7.68
CA ALA A 222 3.05 19.30 -7.52
C ALA A 222 3.75 18.93 -6.20
N ILE A 223 4.85 19.60 -5.86
CA ILE A 223 5.57 19.39 -4.60
C ILE A 223 4.67 19.70 -3.40
N ASN A 224 3.95 20.83 -3.40
CA ASN A 224 3.07 21.22 -2.32
C ASN A 224 1.93 20.20 -2.13
N ASN A 225 1.35 19.69 -3.22
CA ASN A 225 0.28 18.68 -3.17
C ASN A 225 0.83 17.30 -2.76
N ALA A 226 2.03 16.92 -3.20
CA ALA A 226 2.69 15.71 -2.73
C ALA A 226 2.92 15.76 -1.22
N PHE A 227 3.39 16.89 -0.66
CA PHE A 227 3.55 17.05 0.78
C PHE A 227 2.22 17.08 1.53
N ARG A 228 1.15 17.61 0.95
CA ARG A 228 -0.19 17.51 1.52
C ARG A 228 -0.65 16.05 1.61
N GLN A 229 -0.46 15.29 0.54
CA GLN A 229 -0.80 13.87 0.50
C GLN A 229 -0.01 13.10 1.56
N ILE A 230 1.32 13.28 1.61
CA ILE A 230 2.15 12.48 2.51
C ILE A 230 1.84 12.79 3.98
N VAL A 231 1.65 14.05 4.36
CA VAL A 231 1.30 14.43 5.74
C VAL A 231 -0.01 13.77 6.17
N MET A 232 -1.06 13.81 5.35
CA MET A 232 -2.35 13.21 5.71
C MET A 232 -2.25 11.69 5.81
N ASN A 233 -1.52 11.05 4.91
CA ASN A 233 -1.36 9.60 4.95
C ASN A 233 -0.41 9.14 6.06
N LEU A 234 0.64 9.91 6.40
CA LEU A 234 1.49 9.63 7.56
C LEU A 234 0.73 9.74 8.88
N LEU A 235 -0.22 10.68 9.01
CA LEU A 235 -1.11 10.72 10.18
C LEU A 235 -1.91 9.42 10.32
N GLY A 236 -2.46 8.91 9.23
CA GLY A 236 -3.11 7.60 9.20
C GLY A 236 -2.15 6.45 9.50
N GLY A 237 -0.94 6.49 8.93
CA GLY A 237 0.11 5.50 9.17
C GLY A 237 0.56 5.46 10.62
N VAL A 238 0.72 6.60 11.27
CA VAL A 238 1.02 6.69 12.72
C VAL A 238 -0.11 6.08 13.54
N ALA A 239 -1.37 6.35 13.20
CA ALA A 239 -2.51 5.73 13.88
C ALA A 239 -2.51 4.20 13.71
N PHE A 240 -2.25 3.71 12.50
CA PHE A 240 -2.12 2.27 12.24
C PHE A 240 -1.00 1.67 13.11
N GLN A 241 0.17 2.30 13.14
CA GLN A 241 1.32 1.85 13.89
C GLN A 241 1.06 1.83 15.41
N PHE A 242 0.36 2.83 15.96
CA PHE A 242 -0.06 2.80 17.36
C PHE A 242 -1.07 1.68 17.65
N SER A 243 -1.93 1.33 16.69
CA SER A 243 -2.79 0.14 16.81
C SER A 243 -1.96 -1.12 16.94
N LEU A 244 -0.92 -1.30 16.10
CA LEU A 244 -0.02 -2.46 16.18
C LEU A 244 0.72 -2.52 17.53
N VAL A 245 1.22 -1.39 18.02
CA VAL A 245 1.87 -1.30 19.33
C VAL A 245 0.90 -1.72 20.45
N TYR A 246 -0.35 -1.23 20.40
CA TYR A 246 -1.37 -1.62 21.38
C TYR A 246 -1.59 -3.13 21.36
N LEU A 247 -1.78 -3.72 20.18
CA LEU A 247 -1.98 -5.16 20.04
C LEU A 247 -0.79 -5.95 20.58
N GLY A 248 0.42 -5.56 20.24
CA GLY A 248 1.63 -6.23 20.72
C GLY A 248 1.85 -6.11 22.23
N VAL A 249 1.63 -4.93 22.82
CA VAL A 249 1.79 -4.72 24.28
C VAL A 249 0.79 -5.56 25.08
N PHE A 250 -0.42 -5.73 24.58
CA PHE A 250 -1.44 -6.55 25.24
C PHE A 250 -1.43 -8.02 24.80
N GLY A 251 -0.43 -8.45 24.04
CA GLY A 251 -0.30 -9.84 23.57
C GLY A 251 -1.45 -10.30 22.67
N MET A 252 -2.08 -9.36 21.95
CA MET A 252 -3.16 -9.66 21.02
C MET A 252 -2.63 -10.13 19.66
N PRO A 253 -3.41 -10.93 18.92
CA PRO A 253 -2.99 -11.44 17.61
C PRO A 253 -2.81 -10.31 16.60
N LEU A 254 -1.75 -10.42 15.78
CA LEU A 254 -1.52 -9.54 14.62
C LEU A 254 -2.21 -10.05 13.34
N SER A 255 -2.80 -11.26 13.37
CA SER A 255 -3.68 -11.75 12.30
C SER A 255 -4.96 -10.93 12.26
N PHE A 256 -5.28 -10.41 11.10
CA PHE A 256 -6.47 -9.57 10.90
C PHE A 256 -7.76 -10.37 11.15
N ALA A 257 -7.82 -11.63 10.71
CA ALA A 257 -8.95 -12.51 10.90
C ALA A 257 -9.22 -12.75 12.38
N THR A 258 -8.18 -13.15 13.13
CA THR A 258 -8.31 -13.41 14.58
C THR A 258 -8.65 -12.13 15.34
N PHE A 259 -8.12 -10.98 14.92
CA PHE A 259 -8.47 -9.67 15.48
C PHE A 259 -9.95 -9.33 15.29
N VAL A 260 -10.52 -9.62 14.13
CA VAL A 260 -11.96 -9.39 13.83
C VAL A 260 -12.83 -10.31 14.68
N GLU A 261 -12.46 -11.58 14.84
CA GLU A 261 -13.17 -12.53 15.70
C GLU A 261 -13.14 -12.09 17.17
N LEU A 262 -11.96 -11.73 17.67
CA LEU A 262 -11.77 -11.20 19.02
C LEU A 262 -12.58 -9.93 19.25
N GLY A 263 -12.58 -9.01 18.29
CA GLY A 263 -13.32 -7.76 18.36
C GLY A 263 -14.83 -7.92 18.36
N SER A 264 -15.33 -8.92 17.67
CA SER A 264 -16.76 -9.26 17.69
C SER A 264 -17.20 -9.86 19.03
N ALA A 265 -16.30 -10.62 19.68
CA ALA A 265 -16.56 -11.23 20.98
C ALA A 265 -16.35 -10.29 22.17
N TYR A 266 -15.30 -9.45 22.10
CA TYR A 266 -14.88 -8.55 23.18
C TYR A 266 -14.68 -7.11 22.68
N PRO A 267 -15.76 -6.38 22.30
CA PRO A 267 -15.66 -5.07 21.65
C PRO A 267 -14.92 -4.01 22.48
N ALA A 268 -15.06 -4.04 23.80
CA ALA A 268 -14.41 -3.07 24.68
C ALA A 268 -12.86 -3.16 24.64
N LEU A 269 -12.33 -4.37 24.44
CA LEU A 269 -10.90 -4.62 24.39
C LEU A 269 -10.25 -4.08 23.13
N VAL A 270 -10.97 -4.09 22.01
CA VAL A 270 -10.47 -3.70 20.70
C VAL A 270 -10.95 -2.29 20.29
N ALA A 271 -11.70 -1.59 21.12
CA ALA A 271 -12.27 -0.28 20.80
C ALA A 271 -11.20 0.74 20.35
N LEU A 272 -10.08 0.81 21.07
CA LEU A 272 -8.99 1.73 20.73
C LEU A 272 -8.26 1.32 19.43
N PRO A 273 -7.72 0.09 19.29
CA PRO A 273 -7.02 -0.29 18.06
C PRO A 273 -7.92 -0.26 16.83
N VAL A 274 -9.19 -0.65 16.91
CA VAL A 274 -10.10 -0.57 15.77
C VAL A 274 -10.40 0.87 15.37
N THR A 275 -10.49 1.79 16.32
CA THR A 275 -10.67 3.22 16.04
C THR A 275 -9.44 3.80 15.33
N LEU A 276 -8.24 3.43 15.76
CA LEU A 276 -6.99 3.86 15.13
C LEU A 276 -6.85 3.29 13.70
N LEU A 277 -7.21 2.02 13.49
CA LEU A 277 -7.24 1.40 12.16
C LEU A 277 -8.30 2.06 11.26
N ALA A 278 -9.48 2.36 11.80
CA ALA A 278 -10.53 3.08 11.07
C ALA A 278 -10.03 4.46 10.63
N PHE A 279 -9.38 5.20 11.52
CA PHE A 279 -8.78 6.50 11.19
C PHE A 279 -7.75 6.37 10.06
N ALA A 280 -6.87 5.35 10.10
CA ALA A 280 -5.94 5.07 9.01
C ALA A 280 -6.66 4.77 7.69
N GLY A 281 -7.74 3.99 7.74
CA GLY A 281 -8.59 3.72 6.57
C GLY A 281 -9.21 4.97 5.98
N LEU A 282 -9.78 5.85 6.82
CA LEU A 282 -10.41 7.11 6.41
C LEU A 282 -9.43 8.08 5.75
N THR A 283 -8.22 8.23 6.29
CA THR A 283 -7.19 9.08 5.70
C THR A 283 -6.79 8.60 4.32
N LYS A 284 -6.57 7.29 4.14
CA LYS A 284 -6.16 6.70 2.87
C LYS A 284 -7.30 6.63 1.86
N ALA A 285 -8.52 6.40 2.31
CA ALA A 285 -9.72 6.45 1.49
C ALA A 285 -10.13 7.88 1.07
N ALA A 286 -9.38 8.89 1.52
CA ALA A 286 -9.68 10.30 1.26
C ALA A 286 -11.10 10.70 1.69
N GLN A 287 -11.59 10.14 2.78
CA GLN A 287 -12.86 10.54 3.36
C GLN A 287 -12.74 11.90 4.05
N MET A 288 -13.85 12.61 4.23
CA MET A 288 -13.84 13.89 4.92
C MET A 288 -13.36 13.71 6.37
N PRO A 289 -12.47 14.57 6.88
CA PRO A 289 -11.92 15.81 6.31
C PRO A 289 -10.67 15.64 5.46
N PHE A 290 -10.22 14.42 5.16
CA PHE A 290 -8.94 14.13 4.49
C PHE A 290 -8.99 14.13 2.95
N HIS A 291 -10.15 14.44 2.34
CA HIS A 291 -10.36 14.42 0.87
C HIS A 291 -9.45 15.36 0.09
N THR A 292 -8.92 16.39 0.72
CA THR A 292 -8.16 17.45 0.03
C THR A 292 -6.84 16.98 -0.57
N TRP A 293 -6.23 15.92 -0.05
CA TRP A 293 -5.02 15.36 -0.66
C TRP A 293 -5.31 14.71 -2.01
N LEU A 294 -6.47 14.05 -2.15
CA LEU A 294 -6.88 13.38 -3.38
C LEU A 294 -7.21 14.40 -4.47
N LEU A 295 -7.91 15.48 -4.13
CA LEU A 295 -8.14 16.60 -5.03
C LEU A 295 -6.82 17.26 -5.48
N GLY A 296 -5.87 17.40 -4.55
CA GLY A 296 -4.54 17.92 -4.85
C GLY A 296 -3.71 17.00 -5.75
N ALA A 297 -3.95 15.71 -5.72
CA ALA A 297 -3.23 14.72 -6.54
C ALA A 297 -3.51 14.84 -8.05
N MET A 298 -4.56 15.56 -8.45
CA MET A 298 -4.90 15.81 -9.87
C MET A 298 -3.85 16.64 -10.65
N VAL A 299 -2.84 17.18 -9.99
CA VAL A 299 -1.71 17.86 -10.66
C VAL A 299 -0.71 16.87 -11.26
N ALA A 300 -0.80 15.60 -10.89
CA ALA A 300 0.04 14.53 -11.39
C ALA A 300 -0.30 14.17 -12.85
N PRO A 301 0.61 13.48 -13.56
CA PRO A 301 0.28 12.88 -14.85
C PRO A 301 -0.99 12.03 -14.77
N THR A 302 -1.83 12.07 -15.81
CA THR A 302 -3.13 11.39 -15.83
C THR A 302 -3.07 9.91 -15.42
N PRO A 303 -2.08 9.10 -15.86
CA PRO A 303 -1.97 7.71 -15.41
C PRO A 303 -1.80 7.56 -13.89
N THR A 304 -1.09 8.50 -13.25
CA THR A 304 -0.97 8.52 -11.78
C THR A 304 -2.33 8.73 -11.13
N SER A 305 -3.07 9.75 -11.57
CA SER A 305 -4.39 10.04 -11.03
C SER A 305 -5.33 8.86 -11.23
N ALA A 306 -5.33 8.25 -12.41
CA ALA A 306 -6.12 7.05 -12.70
C ALA A 306 -5.76 5.90 -11.75
N LEU A 307 -4.47 5.63 -11.52
CA LEU A 307 -4.02 4.56 -10.63
C LEU A 307 -4.47 4.80 -9.19
N LEU A 308 -4.26 6.00 -8.66
CA LEU A 308 -4.59 6.34 -7.26
C LEU A 308 -6.10 6.27 -6.99
N HIS A 309 -6.93 6.75 -7.92
CA HIS A 309 -8.37 6.87 -7.73
C HIS A 309 -9.14 5.58 -8.03
N SER A 310 -8.79 4.88 -9.14
CA SER A 310 -9.63 3.78 -9.63
C SER A 310 -9.27 2.42 -9.07
N SER A 311 -7.99 2.10 -8.88
CA SER A 311 -7.58 0.72 -8.63
C SER A 311 -6.76 0.50 -7.36
N THR A 312 -6.19 1.56 -6.75
CA THR A 312 -5.18 1.34 -5.73
C THR A 312 -5.44 2.08 -4.41
N MET A 313 -4.82 3.21 -4.15
CA MET A 313 -4.65 3.80 -2.83
C MET A 313 -5.96 4.03 -2.06
N VAL A 314 -6.94 4.66 -2.70
CA VAL A 314 -8.26 4.91 -2.09
C VAL A 314 -8.96 3.58 -1.76
N LYS A 315 -8.83 2.59 -2.65
CA LYS A 315 -9.41 1.25 -2.44
C LYS A 315 -8.76 0.50 -1.30
N ALA A 316 -7.47 0.70 -1.00
CA ALA A 316 -6.83 0.12 0.17
C ALA A 316 -7.46 0.62 1.48
N GLY A 317 -7.75 1.92 1.57
CA GLY A 317 -8.47 2.49 2.72
C GLY A 317 -9.88 1.91 2.88
N VAL A 318 -10.64 1.85 1.78
CA VAL A 318 -11.99 1.25 1.78
C VAL A 318 -11.93 -0.24 2.13
N PHE A 319 -10.97 -0.98 1.58
CA PHE A 319 -10.74 -2.40 1.87
C PHE A 319 -10.55 -2.64 3.37
N LEU A 320 -9.70 -1.84 4.03
CA LEU A 320 -9.47 -1.93 5.47
C LEU A 320 -10.77 -1.67 6.25
N LEU A 321 -11.53 -0.62 5.90
CA LEU A 321 -12.79 -0.29 6.56
C LEU A 321 -13.85 -1.39 6.40
N VAL A 322 -13.98 -1.97 5.20
CA VAL A 322 -14.92 -3.06 4.94
C VAL A 322 -14.53 -4.31 5.72
N LYS A 323 -13.24 -4.64 5.79
CA LYS A 323 -12.76 -5.77 6.61
C LYS A 323 -13.02 -5.58 8.11
N LEU A 324 -13.00 -4.35 8.60
CA LEU A 324 -13.31 -4.02 10.01
C LEU A 324 -14.80 -3.94 10.31
N SER A 325 -15.67 -4.01 9.29
CA SER A 325 -17.13 -3.80 9.47
C SER A 325 -17.79 -4.71 10.51
N PRO A 326 -17.40 -5.99 10.70
CA PRO A 326 -17.98 -6.82 11.75
C PRO A 326 -17.67 -6.28 13.17
N VAL A 327 -16.46 -5.73 13.36
CA VAL A 327 -16.06 -5.15 14.64
C VAL A 327 -16.78 -3.82 14.89
N PHE A 328 -17.00 -3.01 13.84
CA PHE A 328 -17.77 -1.77 13.97
C PHE A 328 -19.21 -2.01 14.45
N ALA A 329 -19.84 -3.08 13.98
CA ALA A 329 -21.18 -3.44 14.44
C ALA A 329 -21.25 -3.74 15.94
N ALA A 330 -20.15 -4.27 16.52
CA ALA A 330 -20.05 -4.60 17.93
C ALA A 330 -19.48 -3.44 18.79
N CYS A 331 -18.71 -2.53 18.21
CA CYS A 331 -17.99 -1.46 18.89
C CYS A 331 -18.58 -0.08 18.59
N LEU A 332 -19.45 0.43 19.46
CA LEU A 332 -20.14 1.70 19.28
C LEU A 332 -19.23 2.91 18.99
N PRO A 333 -18.08 3.13 19.70
CA PRO A 333 -17.22 4.28 19.41
C PRO A 333 -16.67 4.29 17.99
N ALA A 334 -16.22 3.13 17.49
CA ALA A 334 -15.70 3.00 16.13
C ALA A 334 -16.81 3.14 15.08
N SER A 335 -18.02 2.61 15.36
CA SER A 335 -19.20 2.76 14.50
C SER A 335 -19.57 4.24 14.34
N VAL A 336 -19.60 4.99 15.43
CA VAL A 336 -19.89 6.43 15.39
C VAL A 336 -18.87 7.18 14.55
N MET A 337 -17.58 6.87 14.67
CA MET A 337 -16.53 7.49 13.87
C MET A 337 -16.72 7.22 12.35
N VAL A 338 -17.10 6.01 11.98
CA VAL A 338 -17.34 5.65 10.58
C VAL A 338 -18.61 6.31 10.02
N ILE A 339 -19.65 6.49 10.84
CA ILE A 339 -20.92 7.13 10.43
C ILE A 339 -20.74 8.63 10.24
N LEU A 340 -19.87 9.27 11.04
CA LEU A 340 -19.65 10.72 10.99
C LEU A 340 -18.82 11.18 9.78
N VAL A 341 -18.23 10.26 9.02
CA VAL A 341 -17.42 10.49 7.83
C VAL A 341 -18.12 10.06 6.57
#